data_059bcc380d3a362964ec010bec59d3af
#
_entry.id   059bcc380d3a362964ec010bec59d3af
#
_cell.length_a   1.000
_cell.length_b   1.000
_cell.length_c   1.000
_cell.angle_alpha   90.00
_cell.angle_beta   90.00
_cell.angle_gamma   90.00
#
_symmetry.space_group_name_H-M   'P 1'
#
loop_
_entity.id
_entity.type
_entity.pdbx_description
1 polymer ?
#
loop_
_entity_poly.entity_id
_entity_poly.type
_entity_poly.pdbx_seq_one_letter_code
_entity_poly.pdbx_strand_id
1 'polypeptide(L)'
;INVAFGGTLYQDIPTQHPDTTVHHQQQEPSSVPTHTVHLTPGSAMASITGQTQLFTNTHHHQAVKQVAPGFSVTGWSSDSIPEAIESSHEYPIWGVQFHPEALATAGDSISARFFYFLVQKAATYRHAKEIHRRILSLDTHTDTPLDFDVSYNIGTREKTQVCLPKMREGKLDGQYLACWVRQGPCDEENSLKAIDRVDELIRHIYRQVEMNGEQCAIARTPDDLSRLKTEGKKAFYIGIENGYGIGKDLKNITRFHDAGVTYITPVSYTHL
;
A
#
# COMPACT_ATOMS: atom_id res chain seq x y z
N ILE A 1 -16.34 -11.44 -0.26
CA ILE A 1 -14.93 -11.22 0.14
C ILE A 1 -14.22 -12.57 0.24
N ASN A 2 -14.59 -13.47 1.13
CA ASN A 2 -13.86 -14.70 1.42
C ASN A 2 -13.52 -15.53 0.17
N VAL A 3 -14.50 -15.79 -0.70
CA VAL A 3 -14.31 -16.55 -1.94
C VAL A 3 -13.37 -15.85 -2.92
N ALA A 4 -13.47 -14.53 -3.04
CA ALA A 4 -12.60 -13.73 -3.91
C ALA A 4 -11.11 -13.80 -3.52
N PHE A 5 -10.81 -14.11 -2.26
CA PHE A 5 -9.45 -14.28 -1.74
C PHE A 5 -9.05 -15.74 -1.53
N GLY A 6 -9.84 -16.70 -2.05
CA GLY A 6 -9.50 -18.13 -2.05
C GLY A 6 -10.02 -18.92 -0.87
N GLY A 7 -10.92 -18.35 -0.07
CA GLY A 7 -11.64 -19.08 0.98
C GLY A 7 -12.85 -19.86 0.44
N THR A 8 -13.50 -20.63 1.30
CA THR A 8 -14.68 -21.44 0.95
C THR A 8 -15.89 -21.10 1.82
N LEU A 9 -17.09 -21.53 1.41
CA LEU A 9 -18.33 -21.32 2.15
C LEU A 9 -18.98 -22.66 2.52
N TYR A 10 -19.72 -22.67 3.63
CA TYR A 10 -20.84 -23.58 3.79
C TYR A 10 -21.88 -23.19 2.74
N GLN A 11 -22.29 -24.13 1.91
CA GLN A 11 -23.28 -23.88 0.86
C GLN A 11 -24.70 -23.83 1.42
N ASP A 12 -24.91 -24.55 2.51
CA ASP A 12 -26.16 -24.57 3.28
C ASP A 12 -25.83 -24.96 4.71
N ILE A 13 -26.00 -24.02 5.64
CA ILE A 13 -25.66 -24.22 7.06
C ILE A 13 -26.45 -25.40 7.66
N PRO A 14 -27.79 -25.49 7.54
CA PRO A 14 -28.54 -26.58 8.12
C PRO A 14 -28.08 -27.98 7.66
N THR A 15 -27.69 -28.09 6.39
CA THR A 15 -27.22 -29.36 5.81
C THR A 15 -25.78 -29.71 6.20
N GLN A 16 -24.89 -28.72 6.23
CA GLN A 16 -23.46 -28.95 6.40
C GLN A 16 -22.95 -28.70 7.83
N HIS A 17 -23.79 -28.10 8.68
CA HIS A 17 -23.54 -27.86 10.09
C HIS A 17 -24.84 -28.18 10.89
N PRO A 18 -25.25 -29.44 10.94
CA PRO A 18 -26.56 -29.86 11.48
C PRO A 18 -26.74 -29.56 12.97
N ASP A 19 -25.63 -29.34 13.71
CA ASP A 19 -25.64 -29.02 15.14
C ASP A 19 -25.88 -27.52 15.41
N THR A 20 -26.20 -26.73 14.37
CA THR A 20 -26.48 -25.28 14.53
C THR A 20 -27.66 -25.08 15.47
N THR A 21 -27.52 -24.15 16.41
CA THR A 21 -28.57 -23.78 17.39
C THR A 21 -29.16 -22.40 17.11
N VAL A 22 -28.59 -21.68 16.15
CA VAL A 22 -29.05 -20.37 15.71
C VAL A 22 -29.80 -20.49 14.39
N HIS A 23 -30.96 -19.88 14.31
CA HIS A 23 -31.70 -19.78 13.05
C HIS A 23 -31.14 -18.62 12.24
N HIS A 24 -30.08 -18.90 11.43
CA HIS A 24 -29.39 -17.89 10.61
C HIS A 24 -30.25 -17.25 9.51
N GLN A 25 -31.40 -17.86 9.18
CA GLN A 25 -32.44 -17.29 8.34
C GLN A 25 -33.65 -16.92 9.22
N GLN A 26 -33.55 -15.81 9.95
CA GLN A 26 -34.61 -15.35 10.85
C GLN A 26 -35.93 -15.08 10.12
N GLN A 27 -37.03 -15.22 10.83
CA GLN A 27 -38.37 -14.91 10.31
C GLN A 27 -38.83 -13.49 10.68
N GLU A 28 -38.23 -12.89 11.69
CA GLU A 28 -38.49 -11.55 12.16
C GLU A 28 -37.96 -10.52 11.10
N PRO A 29 -38.55 -9.33 11.10
CA PRO A 29 -38.03 -8.22 10.25
C PRO A 29 -36.54 -7.98 10.48
N SER A 30 -35.80 -7.57 9.42
CA SER A 30 -34.36 -7.30 9.50
C SER A 30 -33.99 -6.20 10.51
N SER A 31 -34.95 -5.40 10.95
CA SER A 31 -34.80 -4.39 12.00
C SER A 31 -34.82 -4.96 13.43
N VAL A 32 -35.09 -6.26 13.56
CA VAL A 32 -35.16 -6.96 14.85
C VAL A 32 -33.93 -7.85 15.03
N PRO A 33 -33.09 -7.62 16.06
CA PRO A 33 -31.98 -8.50 16.35
C PRO A 33 -32.48 -9.83 16.95
N THR A 34 -31.84 -10.96 16.61
CA THR A 34 -32.28 -12.29 17.00
C THR A 34 -31.20 -13.17 17.59
N HIS A 35 -29.90 -12.85 17.37
CA HIS A 35 -28.81 -13.66 17.91
C HIS A 35 -27.61 -12.82 18.34
N THR A 36 -26.70 -13.42 19.08
CA THR A 36 -25.50 -12.79 19.60
C THR A 36 -24.28 -13.17 18.75
N VAL A 37 -23.48 -12.17 18.38
CA VAL A 37 -22.17 -12.33 17.78
C VAL A 37 -21.10 -11.92 18.79
N HIS A 38 -20.16 -12.82 19.06
CA HIS A 38 -19.00 -12.59 19.91
C HIS A 38 -17.83 -12.10 19.06
N LEU A 39 -17.30 -10.91 19.38
CA LEU A 39 -16.18 -10.30 18.68
C LEU A 39 -14.86 -10.54 19.41
N THR A 40 -13.81 -10.82 18.66
CA THR A 40 -12.46 -10.94 19.21
C THR A 40 -12.01 -9.59 19.78
N PRO A 41 -11.61 -9.51 21.07
CA PRO A 41 -11.07 -8.29 21.65
C PRO A 41 -9.89 -7.77 20.83
N GLY A 42 -9.86 -6.45 20.56
CA GLY A 42 -8.82 -5.81 19.76
C GLY A 42 -9.03 -5.91 18.24
N SER A 43 -10.04 -6.62 17.77
CA SER A 43 -10.42 -6.62 16.35
C SER A 43 -10.91 -5.25 15.89
N ALA A 44 -10.90 -4.98 14.58
CA ALA A 44 -11.44 -3.76 14.03
C ALA A 44 -12.93 -3.61 14.35
N MET A 45 -13.71 -4.71 14.25
CA MET A 45 -15.13 -4.73 14.58
C MET A 45 -15.39 -4.37 16.04
N ALA A 46 -14.63 -4.95 16.98
CA ALA A 46 -14.73 -4.60 18.40
C ALA A 46 -14.34 -3.13 18.65
N SER A 47 -13.33 -2.62 17.95
CA SER A 47 -12.89 -1.22 18.06
C SER A 47 -13.94 -0.24 17.50
N ILE A 48 -14.56 -0.56 16.36
CA ILE A 48 -15.61 0.26 15.73
C ILE A 48 -16.85 0.35 16.61
N THR A 49 -17.30 -0.81 17.10
CA THR A 49 -18.55 -0.90 17.89
C THR A 49 -18.34 -0.51 19.35
N GLY A 50 -17.11 -0.60 19.87
CA GLY A 50 -16.81 -0.46 21.29
C GLY A 50 -17.37 -1.62 22.12
N GLN A 51 -17.66 -2.76 21.51
CA GLN A 51 -18.30 -3.93 22.14
C GLN A 51 -17.52 -5.19 21.77
N THR A 52 -17.58 -6.20 22.65
CA THR A 52 -17.12 -7.56 22.36
C THR A 52 -18.26 -8.54 22.14
N GLN A 53 -19.49 -8.07 22.28
CA GLN A 53 -20.71 -8.81 21.97
C GLN A 53 -21.68 -7.87 21.26
N LEU A 54 -22.28 -8.35 20.17
CA LEU A 54 -23.33 -7.65 19.44
C LEU A 54 -24.58 -8.51 19.44
N PHE A 55 -25.73 -7.91 19.76
CA PHE A 55 -27.03 -8.53 19.50
C PHE A 55 -27.51 -8.02 18.15
N THR A 56 -27.65 -8.92 17.16
CA THR A 56 -27.80 -8.55 15.74
C THR A 56 -28.84 -9.41 15.02
N ASN A 57 -29.19 -8.99 13.81
CA ASN A 57 -30.07 -9.72 12.89
C ASN A 57 -29.27 -10.76 12.08
N THR A 58 -30.01 -11.63 11.37
CA THR A 58 -29.40 -12.66 10.53
C THR A 58 -30.34 -13.10 9.40
N HIS A 59 -29.86 -13.04 8.16
CA HIS A 59 -30.61 -13.44 6.96
C HIS A 59 -29.69 -14.14 5.96
N HIS A 60 -29.14 -15.30 6.37
CA HIS A 60 -28.27 -16.07 5.50
C HIS A 60 -28.41 -17.57 5.78
N HIS A 61 -28.20 -18.40 4.77
CA HIS A 61 -28.09 -19.84 4.88
C HIS A 61 -26.70 -20.36 4.51
N GLN A 62 -25.81 -19.47 4.07
CA GLN A 62 -24.41 -19.74 3.78
C GLN A 62 -23.54 -18.97 4.76
N ALA A 63 -22.33 -19.46 5.01
CA ALA A 63 -21.35 -18.78 5.86
C ALA A 63 -19.92 -19.13 5.43
N VAL A 64 -18.94 -18.39 5.93
CA VAL A 64 -17.53 -18.74 5.77
C VAL A 64 -17.27 -20.11 6.39
N LYS A 65 -16.68 -21.04 5.59
CA LYS A 65 -16.25 -22.36 6.03
C LYS A 65 -14.76 -22.39 6.29
N GLN A 66 -13.96 -22.14 5.25
CA GLN A 66 -12.53 -21.96 5.35
C GLN A 66 -12.21 -20.50 5.06
N VAL A 67 -11.64 -19.81 6.04
CA VAL A 67 -11.25 -18.40 5.87
C VAL A 67 -10.12 -18.29 4.85
N ALA A 68 -10.16 -17.25 4.03
CA ALA A 68 -9.18 -16.99 2.99
C ALA A 68 -7.77 -16.73 3.58
N PRO A 69 -6.69 -17.08 2.87
CA PRO A 69 -5.34 -16.69 3.25
C PRO A 69 -5.22 -15.18 3.48
N GLY A 70 -4.55 -14.78 4.58
CA GLY A 70 -4.42 -13.38 4.96
C GLY A 70 -5.68 -12.77 5.59
N PHE A 71 -6.68 -13.58 5.94
CA PHE A 71 -7.85 -13.18 6.73
C PHE A 71 -7.93 -13.97 8.03
N SER A 72 -8.59 -13.40 9.02
CA SER A 72 -8.93 -14.04 10.27
C SER A 72 -10.42 -13.88 10.54
N VAL A 73 -11.04 -14.89 11.15
CA VAL A 73 -12.40 -14.74 11.68
C VAL A 73 -12.30 -13.99 13.00
N THR A 74 -13.03 -12.89 13.10
CA THR A 74 -13.01 -12.01 14.27
C THR A 74 -14.37 -11.82 14.92
N GLY A 75 -15.41 -12.48 14.38
CA GLY A 75 -16.73 -12.55 14.97
C GLY A 75 -17.36 -13.94 14.77
N TRP A 76 -18.01 -14.44 15.81
CA TRP A 76 -18.62 -15.78 15.86
C TRP A 76 -20.01 -15.73 16.48
N SER A 77 -20.97 -16.43 15.90
CA SER A 77 -22.23 -16.73 16.58
C SER A 77 -22.02 -17.74 17.71
N SER A 78 -23.04 -17.92 18.55
CA SER A 78 -22.98 -18.86 19.67
C SER A 78 -22.81 -20.33 19.26
N ASP A 79 -23.16 -20.68 18.03
CA ASP A 79 -22.99 -22.01 17.43
C ASP A 79 -21.72 -22.10 16.54
N SER A 80 -20.79 -21.19 16.74
CA SER A 80 -19.47 -21.19 16.07
C SER A 80 -19.49 -20.96 14.55
N ILE A 81 -20.55 -20.36 14.02
CA ILE A 81 -20.56 -19.89 12.63
C ILE A 81 -19.83 -18.54 12.54
N PRO A 82 -18.90 -18.36 11.57
CA PRO A 82 -18.22 -17.09 11.35
C PRO A 82 -19.18 -15.97 10.92
N GLU A 83 -19.16 -14.87 11.66
CA GLU A 83 -20.01 -13.69 11.44
C GLU A 83 -19.23 -12.44 11.06
N ALA A 84 -17.92 -12.42 11.28
CA ALA A 84 -17.04 -11.34 10.86
C ALA A 84 -15.66 -11.85 10.47
N ILE A 85 -15.08 -11.28 9.41
CA ILE A 85 -13.71 -11.53 8.97
C ILE A 85 -12.95 -10.22 8.76
N GLU A 86 -11.65 -10.24 9.03
CA GLU A 86 -10.74 -9.10 8.85
C GLU A 86 -9.46 -9.52 8.14
N SER A 87 -8.95 -8.66 7.26
CA SER A 87 -7.69 -8.90 6.57
C SER A 87 -6.49 -8.44 7.38
N SER A 88 -5.37 -9.17 7.25
CA SER A 88 -4.03 -8.73 7.64
C SER A 88 -3.25 -8.10 6.48
N HIS A 89 -3.90 -7.86 5.33
CA HIS A 89 -3.31 -7.21 4.17
C HIS A 89 -3.05 -5.72 4.42
N GLU A 90 -2.18 -5.13 3.61
CA GLU A 90 -1.86 -3.70 3.63
C GLU A 90 -3.11 -2.80 3.58
N TYR A 91 -4.13 -3.22 2.84
CA TYR A 91 -5.42 -2.53 2.78
C TYR A 91 -6.41 -3.17 3.76
N PRO A 92 -7.03 -2.38 4.66
CA PRO A 92 -7.99 -2.91 5.61
C PRO A 92 -9.26 -3.34 4.87
N ILE A 93 -9.56 -4.63 4.93
CA ILE A 93 -10.78 -5.21 4.37
C ILE A 93 -11.51 -5.93 5.51
N TRP A 94 -12.76 -5.59 5.72
CA TRP A 94 -13.61 -6.24 6.71
C TRP A 94 -14.89 -6.74 6.06
N GLY A 95 -15.45 -7.79 6.59
CA GLY A 95 -16.75 -8.28 6.20
C GLY A 95 -17.53 -8.73 7.43
N VAL A 96 -18.82 -8.42 7.46
CA VAL A 96 -19.78 -8.95 8.43
C VAL A 96 -20.83 -9.75 7.68
N GLN A 97 -21.40 -10.77 8.33
CA GLN A 97 -22.40 -11.65 7.76
C GLN A 97 -23.83 -11.16 8.06
N PHE A 98 -24.01 -10.48 9.19
CA PHE A 98 -25.25 -9.82 9.57
C PHE A 98 -25.50 -8.52 8.80
N HIS A 99 -26.66 -7.91 8.98
CA HIS A 99 -27.13 -6.72 8.26
C HIS A 99 -27.19 -5.48 9.17
N PRO A 100 -26.05 -4.81 9.46
CA PRO A 100 -26.04 -3.63 10.32
C PRO A 100 -26.81 -2.44 9.72
N GLU A 101 -26.99 -2.38 8.39
CA GLU A 101 -27.75 -1.31 7.74
C GLU A 101 -29.22 -1.32 8.16
N ALA A 102 -29.83 -2.46 8.31
CA ALA A 102 -31.22 -2.58 8.71
C ALA A 102 -31.42 -2.14 10.16
N LEU A 103 -30.52 -2.54 11.06
CA LEU A 103 -30.55 -2.16 12.47
C LEU A 103 -30.27 -0.65 12.65
N ALA A 104 -29.27 -0.12 11.95
CA ALA A 104 -28.94 1.30 11.99
C ALA A 104 -30.11 2.16 11.51
N THR A 105 -30.81 1.76 10.45
CA THR A 105 -31.99 2.43 9.93
C THR A 105 -33.16 2.39 10.94
N ALA A 106 -33.23 1.33 11.73
CA ALA A 106 -34.21 1.19 12.82
C ALA A 106 -33.82 1.96 14.10
N GLY A 107 -32.65 2.65 14.12
CA GLY A 107 -32.20 3.47 15.23
C GLY A 107 -31.17 2.83 16.15
N ASP A 108 -30.62 1.66 15.80
CA ASP A 108 -29.54 1.06 16.58
C ASP A 108 -28.24 1.84 16.42
N SER A 109 -27.83 2.48 17.52
CA SER A 109 -26.65 3.36 17.54
C SER A 109 -25.33 2.58 17.42
N ILE A 110 -25.29 1.32 17.79
CA ILE A 110 -24.08 0.47 17.69
C ILE A 110 -23.85 0.10 16.21
N SER A 111 -24.87 -0.38 15.53
CA SER A 111 -24.82 -0.69 14.10
C SER A 111 -24.53 0.58 13.25
N ALA A 112 -25.03 1.74 13.65
CA ALA A 112 -24.72 3.00 12.99
C ALA A 112 -23.22 3.37 13.03
N ARG A 113 -22.45 2.88 14.01
CA ARG A 113 -21.01 3.15 14.12
C ARG A 113 -20.20 2.59 12.94
N PHE A 114 -20.60 1.50 12.31
CA PHE A 114 -19.97 0.96 11.10
C PHE A 114 -19.97 2.02 9.98
N PHE A 115 -21.09 2.67 9.77
CA PHE A 115 -21.26 3.67 8.71
C PHE A 115 -20.55 4.99 9.06
N TYR A 116 -20.64 5.44 10.32
CA TYR A 116 -19.88 6.62 10.78
C TYR A 116 -18.38 6.43 10.65
N PHE A 117 -17.87 5.25 11.04
CA PHE A 117 -16.45 4.92 10.89
C PHE A 117 -16.02 4.97 9.42
N LEU A 118 -16.78 4.37 8.51
CA LEU A 118 -16.50 4.38 7.09
C LEU A 118 -16.47 5.81 6.53
N VAL A 119 -17.47 6.63 6.88
CA VAL A 119 -17.55 8.04 6.44
C VAL A 119 -16.38 8.84 6.98
N GLN A 120 -16.01 8.67 8.24
CA GLN A 120 -14.85 9.35 8.84
C GLN A 120 -13.53 8.94 8.14
N LYS A 121 -13.33 7.64 7.87
CA LYS A 121 -12.14 7.17 7.14
C LYS A 121 -12.09 7.74 5.73
N ALA A 122 -13.22 7.76 5.03
CA ALA A 122 -13.31 8.37 3.70
C ALA A 122 -13.02 9.87 3.73
N ALA A 123 -13.51 10.60 4.72
CA ALA A 123 -13.25 12.04 4.89
C ALA A 123 -11.76 12.29 5.18
N THR A 124 -11.15 11.53 6.08
CA THR A 124 -9.71 11.62 6.39
C THR A 124 -8.86 11.34 5.15
N TYR A 125 -9.18 10.29 4.40
CA TYR A 125 -8.49 9.96 3.16
C TYR A 125 -8.61 11.08 2.12
N ARG A 126 -9.82 11.63 1.93
CA ARG A 126 -10.04 12.77 1.04
C ARG A 126 -9.21 13.98 1.46
N HIS A 127 -9.20 14.32 2.75
CA HIS A 127 -8.41 15.45 3.28
C HIS A 127 -6.91 15.26 3.03
N ALA A 128 -6.36 14.07 3.30
CA ALA A 128 -4.97 13.76 2.99
C ALA A 128 -4.66 13.94 1.49
N LYS A 129 -5.54 13.45 0.59
CA LYS A 129 -5.37 13.65 -0.86
C LYS A 129 -5.43 15.13 -1.28
N GLU A 130 -6.26 15.93 -0.62
CA GLU A 130 -6.34 17.38 -0.87
C GLU A 130 -5.04 18.10 -0.44
N ILE A 131 -4.48 17.73 0.72
CA ILE A 131 -3.18 18.25 1.16
C ILE A 131 -2.10 17.89 0.14
N HIS A 132 -1.94 16.61 -0.21
CA HIS A 132 -0.94 16.16 -1.19
C HIS A 132 -1.09 16.81 -2.57
N ARG A 133 -2.31 17.18 -2.98
CA ARG A 133 -2.51 17.92 -4.22
C ARG A 133 -1.95 19.34 -4.16
N ARG A 134 -1.98 19.98 -2.97
CA ARG A 134 -1.60 21.38 -2.76
C ARG A 134 -0.12 21.57 -2.49
N ILE A 135 0.53 20.62 -1.80
CA ILE A 135 1.95 20.67 -1.48
C ILE A 135 2.78 20.03 -2.60
N LEU A 136 4.08 20.33 -2.62
CA LEU A 136 5.06 19.53 -3.38
C LEU A 136 5.59 18.44 -2.47
N SER A 137 5.54 17.20 -2.93
CA SER A 137 6.05 16.04 -2.19
C SER A 137 7.25 15.45 -2.92
N LEU A 138 8.34 15.26 -2.20
CA LEU A 138 9.60 14.71 -2.70
C LEU A 138 10.11 13.67 -1.72
N ASP A 139 10.36 12.46 -2.22
CA ASP A 139 11.13 11.44 -1.51
C ASP A 139 12.59 11.54 -1.98
N THR A 140 13.50 11.61 -1.03
CA THR A 140 14.90 11.93 -1.29
C THR A 140 15.77 10.71 -1.53
N HIS A 141 15.22 9.48 -1.48
CA HIS A 141 16.03 8.27 -1.70
C HIS A 141 15.21 7.04 -2.09
N THR A 142 15.68 6.31 -3.10
CA THR A 142 15.27 4.92 -3.37
C THR A 142 16.36 4.19 -4.16
N ASP A 143 16.59 2.92 -3.83
CA ASP A 143 17.50 2.01 -4.54
C ASP A 143 16.86 1.30 -5.74
N THR A 144 15.64 1.69 -6.10
CA THR A 144 14.91 1.10 -7.25
C THR A 144 15.76 1.00 -8.54
N PRO A 145 16.72 1.91 -8.85
CA PRO A 145 17.58 1.77 -10.02
C PRO A 145 18.41 0.49 -10.06
N LEU A 146 18.65 -0.16 -8.93
CA LEU A 146 19.39 -1.44 -8.88
C LEU A 146 18.63 -2.58 -9.57
N ASP A 147 17.31 -2.46 -9.66
CA ASP A 147 16.42 -3.43 -10.32
C ASP A 147 16.17 -3.11 -11.79
N PHE A 148 16.74 -2.02 -12.33
CA PHE A 148 16.53 -1.62 -13.72
C PHE A 148 17.31 -2.50 -14.68
N ASP A 149 16.69 -3.52 -15.16
CA ASP A 149 17.20 -4.37 -16.24
C ASP A 149 16.46 -4.11 -17.56
N VAL A 150 16.68 -4.98 -18.55
CA VAL A 150 16.05 -4.86 -19.88
C VAL A 150 14.54 -5.10 -19.86
N SER A 151 14.03 -5.81 -18.86
CA SER A 151 12.62 -6.18 -18.73
C SER A 151 11.83 -5.21 -17.84
N TYR A 152 12.53 -4.42 -17.01
CA TYR A 152 11.90 -3.51 -16.06
C TYR A 152 11.23 -2.32 -16.78
N ASN A 153 10.05 -1.94 -16.31
CA ASN A 153 9.35 -0.73 -16.75
C ASN A 153 8.73 0.00 -15.56
N ILE A 154 9.32 1.14 -15.18
CA ILE A 154 8.83 1.98 -14.07
C ILE A 154 7.40 2.50 -14.30
N GLY A 155 6.90 2.47 -15.53
CA GLY A 155 5.54 2.85 -15.91
C GLY A 155 4.47 1.83 -15.51
N THR A 156 4.87 0.58 -15.22
CA THR A 156 4.01 -0.50 -14.80
C THR A 156 4.07 -0.72 -13.29
N ARG A 157 3.12 -1.51 -12.73
CA ARG A 157 3.16 -1.85 -11.30
C ARG A 157 4.18 -2.95 -11.07
N GLU A 158 5.31 -2.57 -10.54
CA GLU A 158 6.41 -3.46 -10.20
C GLU A 158 6.41 -3.85 -8.71
N LYS A 159 7.23 -4.87 -8.37
CA LYS A 159 7.44 -5.30 -6.98
C LYS A 159 8.27 -4.30 -6.16
N THR A 160 9.09 -3.49 -6.83
CA THR A 160 9.92 -2.44 -6.20
C THR A 160 9.09 -1.43 -5.42
N GLN A 161 9.72 -0.74 -4.49
CA GLN A 161 9.04 0.25 -3.65
C GLN A 161 8.50 1.42 -4.48
N VAL A 162 9.21 1.85 -5.51
CA VAL A 162 8.84 2.99 -6.35
C VAL A 162 8.56 2.55 -7.79
N CYS A 163 7.37 2.92 -8.29
CA CYS A 163 7.01 2.89 -9.70
C CYS A 163 5.93 3.96 -9.95
N LEU A 164 5.72 4.37 -11.19
CA LEU A 164 4.78 5.46 -11.50
C LEU A 164 3.35 5.21 -11.02
N PRO A 165 2.78 3.99 -11.10
CA PRO A 165 1.47 3.71 -10.49
C PRO A 165 1.44 3.97 -8.98
N LYS A 166 2.43 3.50 -8.20
CA LYS A 166 2.52 3.72 -6.75
C LYS A 166 2.71 5.19 -6.41
N MET A 167 3.56 5.92 -7.15
CA MET A 167 3.72 7.37 -6.99
C MET A 167 2.40 8.13 -7.21
N ARG A 168 1.59 7.71 -8.19
CA ARG A 168 0.26 8.32 -8.43
C ARG A 168 -0.71 8.04 -7.29
N GLU A 169 -0.76 6.81 -6.82
CA GLU A 169 -1.61 6.41 -5.69
C GLU A 169 -1.22 7.15 -4.41
N GLY A 170 0.08 7.19 -4.09
CA GLY A 170 0.64 7.88 -2.93
C GLY A 170 0.64 9.41 -3.05
N LYS A 171 0.36 9.97 -4.26
CA LYS A 171 0.46 11.41 -4.56
C LYS A 171 1.87 11.97 -4.37
N LEU A 172 2.89 11.14 -4.57
CA LEU A 172 4.28 11.56 -4.58
C LEU A 172 4.58 12.28 -5.90
N ASP A 173 5.14 13.48 -5.84
CA ASP A 173 5.40 14.31 -7.03
C ASP A 173 6.80 14.10 -7.58
N GLY A 174 7.79 13.93 -6.72
CA GLY A 174 9.19 13.71 -7.09
C GLY A 174 9.86 12.61 -6.29
N GLN A 175 10.87 12.00 -6.90
CA GLN A 175 11.64 10.91 -6.32
C GLN A 175 13.11 11.04 -6.70
N TYR A 176 14.02 10.92 -5.74
CA TYR A 176 15.43 10.69 -6.00
C TYR A 176 15.70 9.21 -6.28
N LEU A 177 16.34 8.93 -7.38
CA LEU A 177 16.80 7.63 -7.84
C LEU A 177 18.29 7.51 -7.52
N ALA A 178 18.65 6.63 -6.59
CA ALA A 178 20.02 6.47 -6.12
C ALA A 178 20.81 5.53 -7.03
N CYS A 179 21.92 6.02 -7.57
CA CYS A 179 22.95 5.21 -8.19
C CYS A 179 23.90 4.71 -7.09
N TRP A 180 23.48 3.62 -6.41
CA TRP A 180 24.27 3.04 -5.35
C TRP A 180 25.39 2.15 -5.88
N VAL A 181 26.57 2.24 -5.29
CA VAL A 181 27.68 1.35 -5.54
C VAL A 181 28.25 0.81 -4.24
N ARG A 182 28.54 -0.48 -4.24
CA ARG A 182 29.15 -1.13 -3.09
C ARG A 182 30.59 -0.67 -2.92
N GLN A 183 31.00 -0.38 -1.66
CA GLN A 183 32.38 -0.10 -1.34
C GLN A 183 33.27 -1.30 -1.67
N GLY A 184 34.37 -1.04 -2.36
CA GLY A 184 35.40 -2.02 -2.74
C GLY A 184 36.81 -1.53 -2.38
N PRO A 185 37.85 -2.29 -2.83
CA PRO A 185 39.24 -1.86 -2.68
C PRO A 185 39.52 -0.51 -3.36
N CYS A 186 40.31 0.37 -2.72
CA CYS A 186 40.63 1.70 -3.23
C CYS A 186 41.83 1.70 -4.21
N ASP A 187 41.89 0.70 -5.13
CA ASP A 187 42.83 0.68 -6.25
C ASP A 187 42.23 1.31 -7.50
N GLU A 188 43.02 1.42 -8.57
CA GLU A 188 42.60 2.04 -9.81
C GLU A 188 41.57 1.22 -10.57
N GLU A 189 41.78 -0.09 -10.66
CA GLU A 189 40.88 -1.01 -11.38
C GLU A 189 39.47 -1.02 -10.78
N ASN A 190 39.37 -1.16 -9.46
CA ASN A 190 38.09 -1.20 -8.76
C ASN A 190 37.40 0.18 -8.76
N SER A 191 38.17 1.28 -8.72
CA SER A 191 37.62 2.64 -8.87
C SER A 191 36.99 2.85 -10.26
N LEU A 192 37.63 2.37 -11.33
CA LEU A 192 37.07 2.44 -12.68
C LEU A 192 35.77 1.62 -12.80
N LYS A 193 35.75 0.38 -12.24
CA LYS A 193 34.51 -0.42 -12.20
C LYS A 193 33.36 0.27 -11.47
N ALA A 194 33.65 0.97 -10.37
CA ALA A 194 32.62 1.72 -9.63
C ALA A 194 32.07 2.88 -10.47
N ILE A 195 32.92 3.62 -11.18
CA ILE A 195 32.53 4.68 -12.11
C ILE A 195 31.64 4.11 -13.22
N ASP A 196 32.06 3.02 -13.87
CA ASP A 196 31.31 2.35 -14.94
C ASP A 196 29.94 1.89 -14.45
N ARG A 197 29.84 1.43 -13.21
CA ARG A 197 28.56 1.04 -12.59
C ARG A 197 27.63 2.23 -12.39
N VAL A 198 28.14 3.37 -11.96
CA VAL A 198 27.34 4.61 -11.85
C VAL A 198 26.83 5.04 -13.23
N ASP A 199 27.70 5.02 -14.26
CA ASP A 199 27.31 5.34 -15.63
C ASP A 199 26.23 4.40 -16.17
N GLU A 200 26.31 3.13 -15.85
CA GLU A 200 25.31 2.14 -16.23
C GLU A 200 23.95 2.43 -15.57
N LEU A 201 23.93 2.72 -14.26
CA LEU A 201 22.70 3.07 -13.53
C LEU A 201 22.07 4.36 -14.07
N ILE A 202 22.87 5.39 -14.36
CA ILE A 202 22.39 6.63 -14.97
C ILE A 202 21.74 6.33 -16.34
N ARG A 203 22.38 5.52 -17.19
CA ARG A 203 21.82 5.14 -18.49
C ARG A 203 20.49 4.37 -18.32
N HIS A 204 20.39 3.49 -17.33
CA HIS A 204 19.14 2.78 -17.03
C HIS A 204 18.04 3.72 -16.60
N ILE A 205 18.35 4.73 -15.76
CA ILE A 205 17.39 5.75 -15.34
C ILE A 205 16.86 6.53 -16.56
N TYR A 206 17.76 7.03 -17.42
CA TYR A 206 17.35 7.75 -18.62
C TYR A 206 16.48 6.88 -19.54
N ARG A 207 16.82 5.62 -19.74
CA ARG A 207 15.99 4.67 -20.51
C ARG A 207 14.58 4.54 -19.92
N GLN A 208 14.45 4.39 -18.59
CA GLN A 208 13.15 4.30 -17.95
C GLN A 208 12.30 5.56 -18.14
N VAL A 209 12.96 6.73 -18.07
CA VAL A 209 12.27 8.01 -18.29
C VAL A 209 11.89 8.19 -19.76
N GLU A 210 12.75 7.82 -20.71
CA GLU A 210 12.46 7.89 -22.14
C GLU A 210 11.25 7.01 -22.52
N MET A 211 11.22 5.77 -22.03
CA MET A 211 10.09 4.85 -22.22
C MET A 211 8.76 5.37 -21.67
N ASN A 212 8.81 6.29 -20.68
CA ASN A 212 7.64 6.80 -19.96
C ASN A 212 7.51 8.33 -20.02
N GLY A 213 8.06 8.99 -21.06
CA GLY A 213 8.17 10.43 -21.16
C GLY A 213 6.87 11.23 -21.10
N GLU A 214 5.72 10.58 -21.38
CA GLU A 214 4.40 11.17 -21.18
C GLU A 214 4.03 11.30 -19.68
N GLN A 215 4.65 10.50 -18.81
CA GLN A 215 4.26 10.34 -17.40
C GLN A 215 5.31 10.89 -16.42
N CYS A 216 6.57 11.02 -16.86
CA CYS A 216 7.68 11.47 -16.01
C CYS A 216 8.77 12.16 -16.81
N ALA A 217 9.65 12.88 -16.11
CA ALA A 217 10.84 13.48 -16.68
C ALA A 217 11.96 13.59 -15.63
N ILE A 218 13.21 13.74 -16.10
CA ILE A 218 14.34 14.11 -15.24
C ILE A 218 14.16 15.56 -14.79
N ALA A 219 14.35 15.78 -13.50
CA ALA A 219 14.39 17.08 -12.85
C ALA A 219 15.81 17.36 -12.33
N ARG A 220 16.23 18.61 -12.35
CA ARG A 220 17.54 19.06 -11.86
C ARG A 220 17.45 20.15 -10.80
N THR A 221 16.33 20.86 -10.78
CA THR A 221 16.10 22.02 -9.91
C THR A 221 14.79 21.85 -9.15
N PRO A 222 14.58 22.55 -8.02
CA PRO A 222 13.29 22.61 -7.34
C PRO A 222 12.15 23.11 -8.24
N ASP A 223 12.45 24.04 -9.15
CA ASP A 223 11.47 24.59 -10.09
C ASP A 223 10.98 23.55 -11.09
N ASP A 224 11.83 22.59 -11.46
CA ASP A 224 11.42 21.46 -12.29
C ASP A 224 10.32 20.61 -11.62
N LEU A 225 10.40 20.40 -10.30
CA LEU A 225 9.35 19.66 -9.55
C LEU A 225 7.99 20.36 -9.68
N SER A 226 7.97 21.68 -9.48
CA SER A 226 6.77 22.50 -9.59
C SER A 226 6.18 22.47 -11.00
N ARG A 227 7.04 22.64 -12.00
CA ARG A 227 6.67 22.62 -13.41
C ARG A 227 6.10 21.26 -13.82
N LEU A 228 6.84 20.17 -13.53
CA LEU A 228 6.43 18.81 -13.88
C LEU A 228 5.12 18.40 -13.19
N LYS A 229 4.93 18.78 -11.93
CA LYS A 229 3.65 18.60 -11.25
C LYS A 229 2.50 19.29 -11.99
N THR A 230 2.70 20.51 -12.44
CA THR A 230 1.69 21.26 -13.21
C THR A 230 1.39 20.59 -14.56
N GLU A 231 2.40 19.99 -15.18
CA GLU A 231 2.28 19.20 -16.42
C GLU A 231 1.65 17.81 -16.19
N GLY A 232 1.38 17.41 -14.92
CA GLY A 232 0.85 16.10 -14.56
C GLY A 232 1.90 14.98 -14.61
N LYS A 233 3.18 15.32 -14.71
CA LYS A 233 4.31 14.38 -14.74
C LYS A 233 4.93 14.19 -13.37
N LYS A 234 5.62 13.06 -13.17
CA LYS A 234 6.46 12.79 -12.00
C LYS A 234 7.89 13.23 -12.27
N ALA A 235 8.51 13.86 -11.27
CA ALA A 235 9.89 14.31 -11.34
C ALA A 235 10.85 13.23 -10.83
N PHE A 236 11.86 12.87 -11.61
CA PHE A 236 12.94 11.99 -11.15
C PHE A 236 14.24 12.77 -11.07
N TYR A 237 14.84 12.76 -9.90
CA TYR A 237 16.18 13.30 -9.66
C TYR A 237 17.17 12.15 -9.60
N ILE A 238 18.43 12.40 -9.97
CA ILE A 238 19.50 11.41 -9.93
C ILE A 238 20.46 11.77 -8.80
N GLY A 239 20.73 10.80 -7.92
CA GLY A 239 21.75 10.90 -6.88
C GLY A 239 22.78 9.78 -6.99
N ILE A 240 23.97 9.99 -6.48
CA ILE A 240 24.98 8.94 -6.30
C ILE A 240 25.08 8.63 -4.80
N GLU A 241 24.91 7.37 -4.43
CA GLU A 241 25.15 6.91 -3.08
C GLU A 241 26.47 6.14 -3.02
N ASN A 242 27.32 6.56 -2.11
CA ASN A 242 28.71 6.20 -1.89
C ASN A 242 29.67 6.95 -2.83
N GLY A 243 30.49 7.84 -2.24
CA GLY A 243 31.53 8.60 -2.94
C GLY A 243 32.57 7.74 -3.66
N TYR A 244 32.63 6.44 -3.35
CA TYR A 244 33.44 5.46 -4.09
C TYR A 244 33.09 5.44 -5.59
N GLY A 245 31.83 5.73 -5.94
CA GLY A 245 31.34 5.81 -7.32
C GLY A 245 31.91 6.97 -8.15
N ILE A 246 32.53 7.97 -7.51
CA ILE A 246 33.21 9.05 -8.25
C ILE A 246 34.68 8.75 -8.55
N GLY A 247 35.22 7.65 -7.97
CA GLY A 247 36.62 7.29 -8.12
C GLY A 247 37.57 8.30 -7.50
N LYS A 248 38.81 8.36 -8.02
CA LYS A 248 39.88 9.20 -7.47
C LYS A 248 40.00 10.58 -8.15
N ASP A 249 39.40 10.78 -9.32
CA ASP A 249 39.44 12.04 -10.05
C ASP A 249 38.20 12.89 -9.77
N LEU A 250 38.39 13.99 -9.03
CA LEU A 250 37.31 14.91 -8.68
C LEU A 250 36.62 15.56 -9.91
N LYS A 251 37.22 15.50 -11.12
CA LYS A 251 36.56 15.91 -12.35
C LYS A 251 35.31 15.06 -12.65
N ASN A 252 35.23 13.85 -12.10
CA ASN A 252 34.04 13.03 -12.22
C ASN A 252 32.80 13.67 -11.54
N ILE A 253 32.97 14.53 -10.55
CA ILE A 253 31.86 15.29 -9.95
C ILE A 253 31.20 16.18 -11.00
N THR A 254 32.00 16.97 -11.74
CA THR A 254 31.45 17.80 -12.81
C THR A 254 30.84 16.96 -13.94
N ARG A 255 31.51 15.87 -14.32
CA ARG A 255 31.00 14.96 -15.36
C ARG A 255 29.63 14.35 -14.97
N PHE A 256 29.47 13.88 -13.72
CA PHE A 256 28.21 13.36 -13.24
C PHE A 256 27.14 14.44 -13.08
N HIS A 257 27.51 15.63 -12.63
CA HIS A 257 26.60 16.78 -12.61
C HIS A 257 26.07 17.07 -14.03
N ASP A 258 26.93 17.10 -15.03
CA ASP A 258 26.53 17.33 -16.44
C ASP A 258 25.63 16.20 -16.95
N ALA A 259 25.85 14.96 -16.47
CA ALA A 259 25.00 13.81 -16.73
C ALA A 259 23.66 13.83 -15.95
N GLY A 260 23.40 14.84 -15.12
CA GLY A 260 22.11 15.03 -14.44
C GLY A 260 22.08 14.67 -12.97
N VAL A 261 23.20 14.26 -12.38
CA VAL A 261 23.30 14.01 -10.94
C VAL A 261 23.20 15.33 -10.18
N THR A 262 22.36 15.38 -9.16
CA THR A 262 22.10 16.59 -8.37
C THR A 262 22.54 16.49 -6.93
N TYR A 263 22.83 15.28 -6.41
CA TYR A 263 23.53 15.10 -5.14
C TYR A 263 24.46 13.88 -5.15
N ILE A 264 25.42 13.90 -4.23
CA ILE A 264 26.29 12.74 -3.94
C ILE A 264 26.32 12.58 -2.41
N THR A 265 25.96 11.38 -1.94
CA THR A 265 26.14 10.98 -0.55
C THR A 265 27.54 10.36 -0.41
N PRO A 266 28.50 11.00 0.33
CA PRO A 266 29.90 10.55 0.34
C PRO A 266 30.10 9.14 0.90
N VAL A 267 29.24 8.71 1.86
CA VAL A 267 29.30 7.38 2.49
C VAL A 267 27.90 6.78 2.60
N SER A 268 27.76 5.46 2.40
CA SER A 268 26.51 4.74 2.61
C SER A 268 26.20 4.51 4.10
N TYR A 269 27.24 4.35 4.92
CA TYR A 269 27.13 4.11 6.36
C TYR A 269 28.07 5.03 7.13
N THR A 270 27.55 5.65 8.19
CA THR A 270 28.32 6.59 9.03
C THR A 270 29.19 5.90 10.09
N HIS A 271 29.10 4.59 10.23
CA HIS A 271 29.87 3.79 11.15
C HIS A 271 30.76 2.80 10.39
N LEU A 272 31.99 3.19 10.17
CA LEU A 272 33.10 2.31 9.80
C LEU A 272 33.99 2.13 11.01
#